data_27e4c0fa27b7cbf8b9565ad6bc3295b9
#
_entry.id   27e4c0fa27b7cbf8b9565ad6bc3295b9
#
_cell.length_a   1.000
_cell.length_b   1.000
_cell.length_c   1.000
_cell.angle_alpha   90.00
_cell.angle_beta   90.00
_cell.angle_gamma   90.00
#
_symmetry.space_group_name_H-M   'P 1'
#
loop_
_entity.id
_entity.type
_entity.pdbx_description
1 polymer ?
#
loop_
_entity_poly.entity_id
_entity_poly.type
_entity_poly.pdbx_seq_one_letter_code
_entity_poly.pdbx_strand_id
1 'polypeptide(L)'
;EQSTMIILQGVNLTKKSLSAEYLGYGDTVSAMRDGRLDGGALPAGVPAAAVTDMYASGVPARILEVTDEQLASINAIANSWFRFDIKAETYPRQPKAVATIAQPNILVALSRLDEKLVYDLTKTMFENLPEVHQVHSSAKYISLENALKGVSVPLHLGAYRYYREAGVEIPDYLIPPEAAALAANP
;
A
#
# COMPACT_ATOMS: atom_id res chain seq x y z
N GLU A 1 9.54 9.35 2.44
CA GLU A 1 10.24 10.25 1.50
C GLU A 1 10.20 9.70 0.08
N GLN A 2 10.78 8.53 -0.22
CA GLN A 2 10.86 8.00 -1.60
C GLN A 2 9.50 7.86 -2.26
N SER A 3 8.53 7.26 -1.59
CA SER A 3 7.16 7.09 -2.12
C SER A 3 6.53 8.42 -2.51
N THR A 4 6.67 9.45 -1.68
CA THR A 4 6.16 10.80 -1.96
C THR A 4 6.84 11.42 -3.18
N MET A 5 8.17 11.21 -3.32
CA MET A 5 8.91 11.75 -4.47
C MET A 5 8.48 11.09 -5.78
N ILE A 6 8.17 9.80 -5.79
CA ILE A 6 7.63 9.09 -6.94
C ILE A 6 6.26 9.66 -7.34
N ILE A 7 5.37 9.89 -6.36
CA ILE A 7 4.07 10.51 -6.62
C ILE A 7 4.24 11.90 -7.24
N LEU A 8 5.09 12.75 -6.67
CA LEU A 8 5.35 14.10 -7.19
C LEU A 8 5.89 14.06 -8.62
N GLN A 9 6.85 13.17 -8.92
CA GLN A 9 7.36 12.98 -10.27
C GLN A 9 6.27 12.55 -11.25
N GLY A 10 5.37 11.64 -10.84
CA GLY A 10 4.25 11.19 -11.66
C GLY A 10 3.25 12.31 -12.00
N VAL A 11 3.25 13.40 -11.26
CA VAL A 11 2.45 14.61 -11.54
C VAL A 11 3.33 15.79 -12.01
N ASN A 12 4.52 15.51 -12.55
CA ASN A 12 5.47 16.49 -13.09
C ASN A 12 5.98 17.52 -12.07
N LEU A 13 6.01 17.15 -10.79
CA LEU A 13 6.62 17.96 -9.73
C LEU A 13 7.96 17.33 -9.31
N THR A 14 8.86 18.16 -8.84
CA THR A 14 10.18 17.75 -8.35
C THR A 14 10.44 18.31 -6.95
N LYS A 15 11.49 17.85 -6.30
CA LYS A 15 11.92 18.41 -5.01
C LYS A 15 12.16 19.93 -5.07
N LYS A 16 12.53 20.46 -6.26
CA LYS A 16 12.73 21.90 -6.47
C LYS A 16 11.43 22.70 -6.60
N SER A 17 10.30 22.00 -6.82
CA SER A 17 8.99 22.63 -6.97
C SER A 17 8.34 23.00 -5.65
N LEU A 18 8.95 22.62 -4.51
CA LEU A 18 8.39 22.80 -3.17
C LEU A 18 9.51 22.99 -2.14
N SER A 19 9.15 23.57 -0.99
CA SER A 19 10.01 23.61 0.19
C SER A 19 9.67 22.37 1.05
N ALA A 20 10.53 21.35 1.01
CA ALA A 20 10.26 20.08 1.68
C ALA A 20 10.79 20.09 3.11
N GLU A 21 9.93 19.77 4.07
CA GLU A 21 10.28 19.45 5.44
C GLU A 21 10.07 17.96 5.73
N TYR A 22 10.90 17.39 6.61
CA TYR A 22 10.86 15.97 6.98
C TYR A 22 10.47 15.86 8.45
N LEU A 23 9.20 15.62 8.69
CA LEU A 23 8.59 15.61 10.01
C LEU A 23 7.90 14.27 10.29
N GLY A 24 7.69 13.95 11.56
CA GLY A 24 6.77 12.91 11.98
C GLY A 24 5.30 13.26 11.66
N TYR A 25 4.40 12.29 11.68
CA TYR A 25 3.00 12.50 11.30
C TYR A 25 2.30 13.54 12.19
N GLY A 26 2.49 13.47 13.51
CA GLY A 26 1.92 14.42 14.46
C GLY A 26 2.47 15.84 14.27
N ASP A 27 3.80 15.95 14.05
CA ASP A 27 4.46 17.24 13.82
C ASP A 27 4.02 17.86 12.49
N THR A 28 3.82 17.04 11.43
CA THR A 28 3.28 17.48 10.15
C THR A 28 1.89 18.10 10.34
N VAL A 29 0.99 17.40 11.05
CA VAL A 29 -0.37 17.91 11.34
C VAL A 29 -0.32 19.19 12.18
N SER A 30 0.56 19.25 13.17
CA SER A 30 0.75 20.47 13.99
C SER A 30 1.26 21.63 13.13
N ALA A 31 2.24 21.40 12.25
CA ALA A 31 2.77 22.42 11.37
C ALA A 31 1.73 22.93 10.35
N MET A 32 0.86 22.04 9.83
CA MET A 32 -0.27 22.44 8.97
C MET A 32 -1.29 23.28 9.76
N ARG A 33 -1.62 22.89 10.99
CA ARG A 33 -2.53 23.65 11.86
C ARG A 33 -1.99 25.04 12.17
N ASP A 34 -0.68 25.16 12.39
CA ASP A 34 -0.01 26.43 12.69
C ASP A 34 0.24 27.29 11.42
N GLY A 35 -0.17 26.81 10.23
CA GLY A 35 0.03 27.52 8.95
C GLY A 35 1.48 27.53 8.47
N ARG A 36 2.35 26.67 8.99
CA ARG A 36 3.76 26.54 8.57
C ARG A 36 3.95 25.61 7.38
N LEU A 37 3.00 24.70 7.12
CA LEU A 37 2.98 23.79 5.99
C LEU A 37 1.63 23.89 5.26
N ASP A 38 1.69 23.91 3.94
CA ASP A 38 0.52 23.90 3.05
C ASP A 38 -0.05 22.50 2.85
N GLY A 39 0.75 21.46 3.09
CA GLY A 39 0.32 20.06 2.92
C GLY A 39 1.32 19.07 3.50
N GLY A 40 0.91 17.80 3.60
CA GLY A 40 1.74 16.73 4.11
C GLY A 40 1.44 15.37 3.45
N ALA A 41 2.47 14.56 3.26
CA ALA A 41 2.33 13.17 2.85
C ALA A 41 2.38 12.26 4.09
N LEU A 42 1.29 11.53 4.33
CA LEU A 42 1.09 10.68 5.50
C LEU A 42 0.82 9.23 5.05
N PRO A 43 1.84 8.50 4.56
CA PRO A 43 1.67 7.11 4.11
C PRO A 43 1.41 6.18 5.30
N ALA A 44 0.14 5.91 5.58
CA ALA A 44 -0.29 5.11 6.71
C ALA A 44 -1.51 4.27 6.36
N GLY A 45 -1.78 3.23 7.17
CA GLY A 45 -3.04 2.49 7.08
C GLY A 45 -4.23 3.38 7.39
N VAL A 46 -5.35 3.12 6.74
CA VAL A 46 -6.60 3.89 6.91
C VAL A 46 -7.53 3.15 7.89
N PRO A 47 -8.08 3.85 8.90
CA PRO A 47 -7.88 5.26 9.27
C PRO A 47 -6.56 5.51 9.99
N ALA A 48 -5.88 6.62 9.67
CA ALA A 48 -4.65 7.05 10.35
C ALA A 48 -4.98 8.07 11.45
N ALA A 49 -4.44 7.85 12.65
CA ALA A 49 -4.71 8.72 13.82
C ALA A 49 -4.37 10.19 13.53
N ALA A 50 -3.21 10.48 12.95
CA ALA A 50 -2.80 11.85 12.63
C ALA A 50 -3.76 12.54 11.65
N VAL A 51 -4.32 11.82 10.68
CA VAL A 51 -5.33 12.35 9.75
C VAL A 51 -6.67 12.58 10.49
N THR A 52 -7.05 11.67 11.39
CA THR A 52 -8.23 11.85 12.25
C THR A 52 -8.09 13.13 13.09
N ASP A 53 -6.93 13.34 13.72
CA ASP A 53 -6.64 14.51 14.54
C ASP A 53 -6.66 15.80 13.72
N MET A 54 -6.12 15.78 12.50
CA MET A 54 -6.18 16.91 11.57
C MET A 54 -7.62 17.34 11.30
N TYR A 55 -8.48 16.38 10.93
CA TYR A 55 -9.89 16.66 10.67
C TYR A 55 -10.65 17.09 11.92
N ALA A 56 -10.35 16.48 13.09
CA ALA A 56 -10.96 16.83 14.36
C ALA A 56 -10.58 18.24 14.84
N SER A 57 -9.34 18.68 14.61
CA SER A 57 -8.83 19.98 15.07
C SER A 57 -9.39 21.20 14.33
N GLY A 58 -10.17 21.00 13.26
CA GLY A 58 -10.78 22.11 12.52
C GLY A 58 -9.90 22.75 11.44
N VAL A 59 -8.71 22.21 11.20
CA VAL A 59 -7.87 22.63 10.07
C VAL A 59 -8.66 22.47 8.76
N PRO A 60 -8.76 23.48 7.90
CA PRO A 60 -9.44 23.39 6.61
C PRO A 60 -8.57 22.61 5.60
N ALA A 61 -8.34 21.34 5.88
CA ALA A 61 -7.55 20.44 5.06
C ALA A 61 -8.44 19.41 4.36
N ARG A 62 -7.95 18.88 3.24
CA ARG A 62 -8.57 17.78 2.51
C ARG A 62 -7.54 16.78 2.05
N ILE A 63 -7.95 15.53 1.92
CA ILE A 63 -7.15 14.52 1.22
C ILE A 63 -7.28 14.79 -0.28
N LEU A 64 -6.17 14.77 -0.99
CA LEU A 64 -6.15 14.97 -2.44
C LEU A 64 -6.51 13.67 -3.16
N GLU A 65 -7.35 13.80 -4.17
CA GLU A 65 -7.65 12.73 -5.11
C GLU A 65 -6.48 12.51 -6.08
N VAL A 66 -6.35 11.28 -6.56
CA VAL A 66 -5.39 10.92 -7.61
C VAL A 66 -6.17 10.33 -8.78
N THR A 67 -6.07 10.93 -9.97
CA THR A 67 -6.76 10.44 -11.16
C THR A 67 -6.13 9.16 -11.72
N ASP A 68 -6.83 8.48 -12.63
CA ASP A 68 -6.29 7.26 -13.25
C ASP A 68 -5.08 7.58 -14.16
N GLU A 69 -5.07 8.73 -14.82
CA GLU A 69 -3.92 9.20 -15.60
C GLU A 69 -2.71 9.46 -14.71
N GLN A 70 -2.93 10.07 -13.54
CA GLN A 70 -1.86 10.29 -12.56
C GLN A 70 -1.33 8.97 -12.01
N LEU A 71 -2.22 8.03 -11.68
CA LEU A 71 -1.83 6.69 -11.24
C LEU A 71 -1.01 5.96 -12.31
N ALA A 72 -1.42 6.02 -13.58
CA ALA A 72 -0.67 5.44 -14.69
C ALA A 72 0.73 6.08 -14.82
N SER A 73 0.83 7.40 -14.70
CA SER A 73 2.10 8.14 -14.74
C SER A 73 3.02 7.78 -13.57
N ILE A 74 2.47 7.62 -12.37
CA ILE A 74 3.20 7.18 -11.17
C ILE A 74 3.72 5.76 -11.36
N ASN A 75 2.89 4.83 -11.86
CA ASN A 75 3.27 3.45 -12.10
C ASN A 75 4.26 3.27 -13.25
N ALA A 76 4.34 4.21 -14.19
CA ALA A 76 5.39 4.23 -15.20
C ALA A 76 6.80 4.45 -14.58
N ILE A 77 6.87 5.08 -13.39
CA ILE A 77 8.12 5.29 -12.65
C ILE A 77 8.40 4.12 -11.72
N ALA A 78 7.38 3.67 -10.97
CA ALA A 78 7.49 2.56 -10.02
C ALA A 78 6.15 1.83 -9.92
N ASN A 79 6.05 0.65 -10.52
CA ASN A 79 4.82 -0.13 -10.64
C ASN A 79 4.50 -0.89 -9.33
N SER A 80 4.10 -0.14 -8.30
CA SER A 80 3.71 -0.71 -7.00
C SER A 80 2.46 -0.05 -6.39
N TRP A 81 1.81 0.81 -7.16
CA TRP A 81 0.65 1.57 -6.70
C TRP A 81 -0.63 1.01 -7.28
N PHE A 82 -1.70 1.04 -6.50
CA PHE A 82 -3.03 0.63 -6.95
C PHE A 82 -4.08 1.62 -6.46
N ARG A 83 -5.23 1.62 -7.15
CA ARG A 83 -6.39 2.42 -6.76
C ARG A 83 -6.87 2.03 -5.37
N PHE A 84 -7.11 3.04 -4.54
CA PHE A 84 -7.66 2.87 -3.20
C PHE A 84 -8.68 3.96 -2.91
N ASP A 85 -9.86 3.57 -2.47
CA ASP A 85 -10.91 4.50 -2.10
C ASP A 85 -11.05 4.59 -0.58
N ILE A 86 -10.76 5.78 -0.04
CA ILE A 86 -11.10 6.09 1.34
C ILE A 86 -12.61 6.31 1.39
N LYS A 87 -13.32 5.46 2.09
CA LYS A 87 -14.79 5.53 2.18
C LYS A 87 -15.23 6.85 2.80
N ALA A 88 -16.43 7.32 2.42
CA ALA A 88 -17.07 8.43 3.10
C ALA A 88 -17.14 8.17 4.61
N GLU A 89 -17.08 9.23 5.40
CA GLU A 89 -17.17 9.20 6.87
C GLU A 89 -16.05 8.39 7.57
N THR A 90 -14.97 8.04 6.84
CA THR A 90 -13.77 7.42 7.46
C THR A 90 -13.11 8.38 8.45
N TYR A 91 -13.11 9.67 8.14
CA TYR A 91 -12.59 10.73 8.99
C TYR A 91 -13.70 11.74 9.37
N PRO A 92 -13.58 12.42 10.53
CA PRO A 92 -14.52 13.49 10.89
C PRO A 92 -14.64 14.53 9.77
N ARG A 93 -15.87 14.94 9.43
CA ARG A 93 -16.13 15.97 8.39
C ARG A 93 -15.61 15.61 6.97
N GLN A 94 -15.47 14.34 6.67
CA GLN A 94 -15.19 13.82 5.33
C GLN A 94 -16.47 13.16 4.78
N PRO A 95 -17.42 13.93 4.21
CA PRO A 95 -18.75 13.39 3.83
C PRO A 95 -18.73 12.58 2.53
N LYS A 96 -17.66 12.64 1.76
CA LYS A 96 -17.52 11.95 0.48
C LYS A 96 -16.35 10.98 0.50
N ALA A 97 -16.47 9.91 -0.28
CA ALA A 97 -15.34 9.05 -0.57
C ALA A 97 -14.24 9.84 -1.30
N VAL A 98 -12.98 9.43 -1.13
CA VAL A 98 -11.82 10.04 -1.79
C VAL A 98 -11.09 8.97 -2.56
N ALA A 99 -11.06 9.10 -3.87
CA ALA A 99 -10.31 8.23 -4.77
C ALA A 99 -8.82 8.59 -4.70
N THR A 100 -8.01 7.71 -4.11
CA THR A 100 -6.58 7.91 -3.95
C THR A 100 -5.81 6.65 -4.39
N ILE A 101 -4.56 6.54 -3.99
CA ILE A 101 -3.69 5.41 -4.29
C ILE A 101 -3.07 4.84 -3.02
N ALA A 102 -2.75 3.57 -3.06
CA ALA A 102 -2.05 2.88 -1.98
C ALA A 102 -0.88 2.06 -2.50
N GLN A 103 0.04 1.75 -1.60
CA GLN A 103 1.08 0.73 -1.79
C GLN A 103 0.84 -0.40 -0.79
N PRO A 104 1.17 -1.66 -1.13
CA PRO A 104 1.06 -2.75 -0.18
C PRO A 104 2.20 -2.70 0.84
N ASN A 105 1.93 -3.21 2.04
CA ASN A 105 2.97 -3.74 2.90
C ASN A 105 3.22 -5.19 2.48
N ILE A 106 4.44 -5.52 2.12
CA ILE A 106 4.81 -6.84 1.60
C ILE A 106 5.68 -7.55 2.64
N LEU A 107 5.32 -8.80 2.96
CA LEU A 107 6.21 -9.69 3.69
C LEU A 107 7.20 -10.28 2.68
N VAL A 108 8.49 -9.98 2.85
CA VAL A 108 9.55 -10.49 1.99
C VAL A 108 10.27 -11.66 2.65
N ALA A 109 10.63 -12.66 1.84
CA ALA A 109 11.40 -13.81 2.24
C ALA A 109 12.66 -13.95 1.37
N LEU A 110 13.74 -14.46 1.93
CA LEU A 110 14.90 -14.81 1.11
C LEU A 110 14.56 -16.01 0.23
N SER A 111 14.95 -15.97 -1.05
CA SER A 111 14.66 -17.05 -2.02
C SER A 111 15.19 -18.41 -1.60
N ARG A 112 16.26 -18.44 -0.78
CA ARG A 112 16.86 -19.66 -0.23
C ARG A 112 16.15 -20.27 0.97
N LEU A 113 15.09 -19.66 1.49
CA LEU A 113 14.30 -20.26 2.58
C LEU A 113 13.63 -21.54 2.07
N ASP A 114 13.42 -22.46 3.00
CA ASP A 114 12.74 -23.71 2.71
C ASP A 114 11.33 -23.45 2.17
N GLU A 115 10.98 -24.14 1.06
CA GLU A 115 9.70 -23.96 0.38
C GLU A 115 8.54 -24.28 1.30
N LYS A 116 8.63 -25.38 2.06
CA LYS A 116 7.57 -25.80 2.98
C LYS A 116 7.35 -24.78 4.08
N LEU A 117 8.43 -24.21 4.62
CA LEU A 117 8.35 -23.17 5.65
C LEU A 117 7.56 -21.95 5.14
N VAL A 118 7.89 -21.43 3.96
CA VAL A 118 7.20 -20.26 3.42
C VAL A 118 5.78 -20.58 3.00
N TYR A 119 5.53 -21.79 2.49
CA TYR A 119 4.16 -22.28 2.24
C TYR A 119 3.35 -22.30 3.54
N ASP A 120 3.85 -22.91 4.59
CA ASP A 120 3.14 -23.04 5.88
C ASP A 120 2.88 -21.66 6.52
N LEU A 121 3.85 -20.73 6.45
CA LEU A 121 3.67 -19.36 6.93
C LEU A 121 2.55 -18.63 6.17
N THR A 122 2.58 -18.72 4.84
CA THR A 122 1.55 -18.07 4.00
C THR A 122 0.18 -18.66 4.29
N LYS A 123 0.08 -19.99 4.31
CA LYS A 123 -1.15 -20.72 4.60
C LYS A 123 -1.71 -20.36 5.97
N THR A 124 -0.87 -20.42 7.01
CA THR A 124 -1.29 -20.12 8.39
C THR A 124 -1.86 -18.70 8.50
N MET A 125 -1.23 -17.72 7.86
CA MET A 125 -1.72 -16.35 7.87
C MET A 125 -3.12 -16.24 7.26
N PHE A 126 -3.36 -16.84 6.09
CA PHE A 126 -4.65 -16.72 5.40
C PHE A 126 -5.73 -17.62 6.00
N GLU A 127 -5.38 -18.75 6.61
CA GLU A 127 -6.34 -19.60 7.31
C GLU A 127 -6.78 -19.04 8.66
N ASN A 128 -6.03 -18.07 9.23
CA ASN A 128 -6.34 -17.42 10.51
C ASN A 128 -6.65 -15.93 10.34
N LEU A 129 -7.22 -15.52 9.21
CA LEU A 129 -7.60 -14.13 8.96
C LEU A 129 -8.50 -13.50 10.04
N PRO A 130 -9.46 -14.21 10.68
CA PRO A 130 -10.24 -13.64 11.77
C PRO A 130 -9.39 -13.10 12.93
N GLU A 131 -8.33 -13.80 13.32
CA GLU A 131 -7.40 -13.36 14.36
C GLU A 131 -6.52 -12.22 13.85
N VAL A 132 -6.01 -12.31 12.63
CA VAL A 132 -5.19 -11.27 11.99
C VAL A 132 -5.97 -9.95 11.90
N HIS A 133 -7.26 -10.00 11.54
CA HIS A 133 -8.12 -8.83 11.42
C HIS A 133 -8.41 -8.13 12.75
N GLN A 134 -8.21 -8.81 13.88
CA GLN A 134 -8.40 -8.22 15.21
C GLN A 134 -7.19 -7.38 15.66
N VAL A 135 -6.02 -7.60 15.05
CA VAL A 135 -4.77 -6.91 15.45
C VAL A 135 -4.83 -5.41 15.16
N HIS A 136 -5.38 -5.03 14.00
CA HIS A 136 -5.47 -3.63 13.59
C HIS A 136 -6.60 -3.44 12.55
N SER A 137 -7.22 -2.25 12.52
CA SER A 137 -8.32 -1.96 11.58
C SER A 137 -7.91 -2.10 10.11
N SER A 138 -6.69 -1.75 9.74
CA SER A 138 -6.17 -1.92 8.38
C SER A 138 -5.88 -3.38 8.01
N ALA A 139 -5.75 -4.28 8.99
CA ALA A 139 -5.58 -5.71 8.70
C ALA A 139 -6.80 -6.33 7.98
N LYS A 140 -7.97 -5.69 8.05
CA LYS A 140 -9.16 -6.10 7.27
C LYS A 140 -8.97 -6.07 5.76
N TYR A 141 -7.96 -5.36 5.26
CA TYR A 141 -7.58 -5.37 3.84
C TYR A 141 -6.73 -6.58 3.46
N ILE A 142 -6.24 -7.37 4.42
CA ILE A 142 -5.53 -8.63 4.16
C ILE A 142 -6.58 -9.67 3.77
N SER A 143 -6.55 -10.06 2.51
CA SER A 143 -7.43 -11.08 1.93
C SER A 143 -6.76 -11.72 0.72
N LEU A 144 -7.20 -12.90 0.30
CA LEU A 144 -6.70 -13.54 -0.93
C LEU A 144 -6.94 -12.67 -2.16
N GLU A 145 -8.06 -11.95 -2.22
CA GLU A 145 -8.39 -11.00 -3.31
C GLU A 145 -7.37 -9.87 -3.43
N ASN A 146 -6.81 -9.43 -2.30
CA ASN A 146 -5.87 -8.31 -2.25
C ASN A 146 -4.40 -8.75 -2.21
N ALA A 147 -4.13 -10.06 -2.05
CA ALA A 147 -2.82 -10.60 -1.71
C ALA A 147 -1.68 -10.20 -2.66
N LEU A 148 -2.00 -10.04 -3.95
CA LEU A 148 -1.01 -9.73 -4.99
C LEU A 148 -1.08 -8.29 -5.50
N LYS A 149 -2.00 -7.46 -4.98
CA LYS A 149 -2.15 -6.07 -5.41
C LYS A 149 -0.89 -5.25 -5.10
N GLY A 150 -0.26 -4.69 -6.14
CA GLY A 150 0.93 -3.86 -6.03
C GLY A 150 2.23 -4.63 -5.72
N VAL A 151 2.20 -5.96 -5.67
CA VAL A 151 3.42 -6.77 -5.59
C VAL A 151 4.18 -6.65 -6.90
N SER A 152 5.45 -6.28 -6.83
CA SER A 152 6.29 -5.97 -8.01
C SER A 152 7.53 -6.86 -8.14
N VAL A 153 7.65 -7.87 -7.30
CA VAL A 153 8.76 -8.84 -7.31
C VAL A 153 8.20 -10.27 -7.34
N PRO A 154 8.91 -11.24 -7.95
CA PRO A 154 8.48 -12.62 -7.99
C PRO A 154 8.17 -13.16 -6.59
N LEU A 155 7.17 -14.03 -6.51
CA LEU A 155 6.81 -14.71 -5.27
C LEU A 155 7.89 -15.71 -4.86
N HIS A 156 8.03 -15.96 -3.57
CA HIS A 156 8.74 -17.14 -3.11
C HIS A 156 7.98 -18.41 -3.50
N LEU A 157 8.69 -19.50 -3.87
CA LEU A 157 8.08 -20.74 -4.38
C LEU A 157 7.00 -21.30 -3.43
N GLY A 158 7.21 -21.25 -2.11
CA GLY A 158 6.23 -21.70 -1.13
C GLY A 158 4.95 -20.84 -1.15
N ALA A 159 5.08 -19.51 -1.22
CA ALA A 159 3.94 -18.61 -1.32
C ALA A 159 3.18 -18.80 -2.65
N TYR A 160 3.92 -18.95 -3.75
CA TYR A 160 3.36 -19.26 -5.08
C TYR A 160 2.49 -20.52 -5.06
N ARG A 161 2.98 -21.62 -4.44
CA ARG A 161 2.21 -22.85 -4.28
C ARG A 161 0.91 -22.64 -3.53
N TYR A 162 0.99 -21.98 -2.38
CA TYR A 162 -0.20 -21.71 -1.58
C TYR A 162 -1.23 -20.88 -2.36
N TYR A 163 -0.82 -19.78 -2.99
CA TYR A 163 -1.75 -18.94 -3.77
C TYR A 163 -2.39 -19.69 -4.93
N ARG A 164 -1.65 -20.55 -5.61
CA ARG A 164 -2.22 -21.43 -6.65
C ARG A 164 -3.26 -22.40 -6.10
N GLU A 165 -2.97 -23.06 -4.99
CA GLU A 165 -3.91 -23.97 -4.32
C GLU A 165 -5.15 -23.23 -3.82
N ALA A 166 -5.00 -21.99 -3.37
CA ALA A 166 -6.10 -21.12 -2.94
C ALA A 166 -6.90 -20.51 -4.12
N GLY A 167 -6.53 -20.82 -5.37
CA GLY A 167 -7.24 -20.33 -6.56
C GLY A 167 -6.98 -18.86 -6.90
N VAL A 168 -5.90 -18.27 -6.39
CA VAL A 168 -5.50 -16.89 -6.72
C VAL A 168 -4.90 -16.87 -8.12
N GLU A 169 -5.40 -15.97 -8.99
CA GLU A 169 -4.81 -15.73 -10.30
C GLU A 169 -3.46 -14.99 -10.13
N ILE A 170 -2.37 -15.61 -10.59
CA ILE A 170 -1.02 -15.10 -10.41
C ILE A 170 -0.51 -14.56 -11.74
N PRO A 171 -0.24 -13.24 -11.86
CA PRO A 171 0.36 -12.65 -13.04
C PRO A 171 1.74 -13.25 -13.36
N ASP A 172 2.07 -13.38 -14.65
CA ASP A 172 3.30 -14.02 -15.12
C ASP A 172 4.57 -13.45 -14.48
N TYR A 173 4.61 -12.13 -14.30
CA TYR A 173 5.78 -11.45 -13.70
C TYR A 173 6.00 -11.77 -12.22
N LEU A 174 5.02 -12.37 -11.54
CA LEU A 174 5.11 -12.83 -10.15
C LEU A 174 5.46 -14.32 -10.03
N ILE A 175 5.48 -15.06 -11.12
CA ILE A 175 5.86 -16.48 -11.12
C ILE A 175 7.34 -16.60 -10.75
N PRO A 176 7.71 -17.36 -9.71
CA PRO A 176 9.11 -17.53 -9.34
C PRO A 176 9.86 -18.29 -10.45
N PRO A 177 11.13 -17.93 -10.73
CA PRO A 177 11.94 -18.59 -11.75
C PRO A 177 12.01 -20.11 -11.58
N GLU A 178 12.04 -20.59 -10.35
CA GLU A 178 12.07 -22.00 -9.99
C GLU A 178 10.80 -22.74 -10.44
N ALA A 179 9.64 -22.12 -10.32
CA ALA A 179 8.36 -22.71 -10.78
C ALA A 179 8.28 -22.77 -12.31
N ALA A 180 8.81 -21.77 -13.01
CA ALA A 180 8.89 -21.77 -14.48
C ALA A 180 9.82 -22.89 -14.97
N ALA A 181 10.93 -23.14 -14.29
CA ALA A 181 11.85 -24.22 -14.61
C ALA A 181 11.23 -25.63 -14.40
N LEU A 182 10.40 -25.80 -13.35
CA LEU A 182 9.70 -27.06 -13.10
C LEU A 182 8.61 -27.34 -14.15
N ALA A 183 7.97 -26.31 -14.68
CA ALA A 183 6.96 -26.45 -15.74
C ALA A 183 7.58 -26.78 -17.11
N ALA A 184 8.85 -26.41 -17.35
CA ALA A 184 9.58 -26.66 -18.59
C ALA A 184 10.24 -28.06 -18.64
N ASN A 185 10.33 -28.75 -17.50
CA ASN A 185 10.89 -30.12 -17.37
C ASN A 185 9.86 -31.03 -16.63
N PRO A 186 8.83 -31.53 -17.33
CA PRO A 186 7.81 -32.41 -16.75
C PRO A 186 8.34 -33.80 -16.40
#